data_86d56b26c89d1d218148972a4b36879c
#
_entry.id   86d56b26c89d1d218148972a4b36879c
#
_cell.length_a   1.000
_cell.length_b   1.000
_cell.length_c   1.000
_cell.angle_alpha   90.00
_cell.angle_beta   90.00
_cell.angle_gamma   90.00
#
_symmetry.space_group_name_H-M   'P 1'
#
loop_
_entity.id
_entity.type
_entity.pdbx_description
1 polymer ?
#
loop_
_entity_poly.entity_id
_entity_poly.type
_entity_poly.pdbx_seq_one_letter_code
_entity_poly.pdbx_strand_id
1 'polypeptide(L)'
;MISKIIIKNYKGIKDANITFNKNRNILVGNNGVGKSTVIEALTLALGFGLRDLDITPYLFHTSTWKEYSNLKVLPSIEIEVYFYENERLSSFHGKNNSLKEDTTGIRLTIAFDPAYSELYASEKDKCTHIPCEYYTYTRLGFSGDAVKQLNIPISVKVIDSTSLLFHTRGSKYITKLTQDSLSNEDKISMKSALRTLKQRFENDEQIQGVNKKLNEKSDTIRPGLSMSIDLVSQATWNTIIHPTLEGVPVSQLGLGEQCILKTLLSIPQNIDIKPTIYIIEEPESHLSHIKLYELLSLLERQIQGQLIVTTHSSFVANKLDLQNLILLSNDGFKLHTTSLRDLSKETYQFFYKVVHYPTLRVALCDKIILVEGITDELVVTYYYNKTYGGKHPFHDGIELIVCSGLTFRYFVTLAKSLHKKVAVITDNDHKCIEELSNIYGDQDKLYRLFTESDTDLYTLEVAFTRANKEYIELLINIVTLRLHEHTLEAITDYMSNNKSTWAYRLLEYYDSNKESCIIDVPQYIKDAISWIKEE
;
A
#
# COMPACT_ATOMS: atom_id res chain seq x y z
N MET A 1 -19.28 8.63 -7.09
CA MET A 1 -17.97 8.65 -6.40
C MET A 1 -18.19 8.27 -4.95
N ILE A 2 -17.26 7.51 -4.36
CA ILE A 2 -17.32 7.07 -2.97
C ILE A 2 -16.87 8.21 -2.06
N SER A 3 -17.62 8.47 -1.00
CA SER A 3 -17.29 9.48 0.02
C SER A 3 -16.71 8.86 1.28
N LYS A 4 -17.18 7.65 1.66
CA LYS A 4 -16.80 6.99 2.91
C LYS A 4 -16.97 5.49 2.79
N ILE A 5 -16.16 4.71 3.51
CA ILE A 5 -16.40 3.29 3.77
C ILE A 5 -16.36 3.03 5.27
N ILE A 6 -17.29 2.23 5.76
CA ILE A 6 -17.29 1.69 7.13
C ILE A 6 -17.19 0.19 7.03
N ILE A 7 -16.25 -0.41 7.78
CA ILE A 7 -16.01 -1.85 7.79
C ILE A 7 -16.04 -2.33 9.22
N LYS A 8 -16.82 -3.39 9.50
CA LYS A 8 -16.89 -4.03 10.80
C LYS A 8 -16.66 -5.54 10.68
N ASN A 9 -15.77 -6.06 11.53
CA ASN A 9 -15.47 -7.49 11.70
C ASN A 9 -14.99 -8.22 10.43
N TYR A 10 -14.33 -7.54 9.51
CA TYR A 10 -13.87 -8.14 8.26
C TYR A 10 -12.37 -8.39 8.26
N LYS A 11 -11.95 -9.66 8.20
CA LYS A 11 -10.54 -10.11 8.19
C LYS A 11 -9.71 -9.45 9.29
N GLY A 12 -8.64 -8.73 8.94
CA GLY A 12 -7.78 -8.01 9.88
C GLY A 12 -8.36 -6.69 10.41
N ILE A 13 -9.60 -6.35 10.07
CA ILE A 13 -10.23 -5.08 10.46
C ILE A 13 -11.45 -5.37 11.36
N LYS A 14 -11.38 -4.98 12.63
CA LYS A 14 -12.55 -5.04 13.54
C LYS A 14 -13.47 -3.85 13.34
N ASP A 15 -12.92 -2.64 13.25
CA ASP A 15 -13.67 -1.41 12.99
C ASP A 15 -12.83 -0.44 12.15
N ALA A 16 -13.42 0.10 11.10
CA ALA A 16 -12.81 1.13 10.26
C ALA A 16 -13.84 2.12 9.76
N ASN A 17 -13.44 3.38 9.69
CA ASN A 17 -14.20 4.46 9.08
C ASN A 17 -13.23 5.32 8.25
N ILE A 18 -13.30 5.21 6.92
CA ILE A 18 -12.36 5.84 6.00
C ILE A 18 -13.12 6.80 5.08
N THR A 19 -12.72 8.05 5.09
CA THR A 19 -13.28 9.10 4.22
C THR A 19 -12.40 9.29 2.99
N PHE A 20 -13.04 9.36 1.82
CA PHE A 20 -12.36 9.52 0.53
C PHE A 20 -12.60 10.91 -0.07
N ASN A 21 -11.61 11.38 -0.83
CA ASN A 21 -11.74 12.52 -1.72
C ASN A 21 -12.52 12.14 -2.98
N LYS A 22 -13.18 13.12 -3.58
CA LYS A 22 -13.95 12.92 -4.82
C LYS A 22 -13.08 12.51 -6.01
N ASN A 23 -11.81 12.95 -6.04
CA ASN A 23 -10.94 12.75 -7.21
C ASN A 23 -9.87 11.67 -6.96
N ARG A 24 -8.93 11.92 -6.04
CA ARG A 24 -7.77 11.03 -5.80
C ARG A 24 -7.66 10.65 -4.34
N ASN A 25 -7.24 9.42 -4.08
CA ASN A 25 -7.01 8.88 -2.74
C ASN A 25 -5.83 7.92 -2.79
N ILE A 26 -4.87 8.12 -1.92
CA ILE A 26 -3.66 7.30 -1.84
C ILE A 26 -3.63 6.68 -0.44
N LEU A 27 -3.92 5.39 -0.37
CA LEU A 27 -3.89 4.63 0.88
C LEU A 27 -2.47 4.16 1.15
N VAL A 28 -1.92 4.60 2.26
CA VAL A 28 -0.56 4.28 2.68
C VAL A 28 -0.58 3.72 4.10
N GLY A 29 0.30 2.79 4.39
CA GLY A 29 0.42 2.18 5.71
C GLY A 29 1.41 1.03 5.68
N ASN A 30 1.83 0.55 6.85
CA ASN A 30 2.74 -0.59 6.98
C ASN A 30 2.16 -1.87 6.35
N ASN A 31 3.02 -2.86 6.11
CA ASN A 31 2.56 -4.17 5.67
C ASN A 31 1.64 -4.79 6.71
N GLY A 32 0.53 -5.41 6.24
CA GLY A 32 -0.45 -6.02 7.13
C GLY A 32 -1.42 -5.05 7.83
N VAL A 33 -1.30 -3.72 7.63
CA VAL A 33 -2.21 -2.75 8.26
C VAL A 33 -3.67 -2.86 7.79
N GLY A 34 -3.90 -3.50 6.63
CA GLY A 34 -5.24 -3.73 6.08
C GLY A 34 -5.56 -2.99 4.78
N LYS A 35 -4.56 -2.44 4.05
CA LYS A 35 -4.79 -1.74 2.76
C LYS A 35 -5.56 -2.61 1.76
N SER A 36 -5.06 -3.82 1.46
CA SER A 36 -5.73 -4.76 0.55
C SER A 36 -7.08 -5.23 1.10
N THR A 37 -7.22 -5.34 2.42
CA THR A 37 -8.50 -5.67 3.07
C THR A 37 -9.54 -4.56 2.85
N VAL A 38 -9.13 -3.29 2.90
CA VAL A 38 -10.03 -2.14 2.58
C VAL A 38 -10.47 -2.19 1.12
N ILE A 39 -9.53 -2.42 0.19
CA ILE A 39 -9.85 -2.54 -1.24
C ILE A 39 -10.78 -3.72 -1.50
N GLU A 40 -10.50 -4.86 -0.89
CA GLU A 40 -11.34 -6.05 -1.03
C GLU A 40 -12.75 -5.83 -0.47
N ALA A 41 -12.87 -5.23 0.73
CA ALA A 41 -14.16 -4.88 1.32
C ALA A 41 -14.96 -3.93 0.42
N LEU A 42 -14.27 -2.92 -0.14
CA LEU A 42 -14.86 -1.96 -1.06
C LEU A 42 -15.39 -2.64 -2.33
N THR A 43 -14.58 -3.46 -2.98
CA THR A 43 -14.95 -4.16 -4.21
C THR A 43 -16.06 -5.17 -3.96
N LEU A 44 -16.03 -5.87 -2.83
CA LEU A 44 -17.05 -6.82 -2.43
C LEU A 44 -18.42 -6.14 -2.22
N ALA A 45 -18.46 -5.02 -1.48
CA ALA A 45 -19.68 -4.25 -1.28
C ALA A 45 -20.26 -3.71 -2.59
N LEU A 46 -19.39 -3.35 -3.56
CA LEU A 46 -19.79 -2.95 -4.91
C LEU A 46 -20.24 -4.12 -5.79
N GLY A 47 -20.14 -5.36 -5.29
CA GLY A 47 -20.67 -6.56 -5.92
C GLY A 47 -19.66 -7.39 -6.71
N PHE A 48 -18.37 -7.05 -6.66
CA PHE A 48 -17.33 -7.83 -7.32
C PHE A 48 -16.96 -9.04 -6.47
N GLY A 49 -17.02 -10.22 -7.06
CA GLY A 49 -16.67 -11.48 -6.38
C GLY A 49 -17.73 -12.04 -5.43
N LEU A 50 -18.87 -11.38 -5.21
CA LEU A 50 -19.93 -11.86 -4.31
C LEU A 50 -20.52 -13.22 -4.70
N ARG A 51 -20.60 -13.53 -6.00
CA ARG A 51 -21.15 -14.81 -6.47
C ARG A 51 -20.25 -16.00 -6.16
N ASP A 52 -18.95 -15.74 -6.07
CA ASP A 52 -17.93 -16.74 -5.82
C ASP A 52 -17.39 -16.63 -4.38
N LEU A 53 -18.10 -15.89 -3.51
CA LEU A 53 -17.70 -15.69 -2.12
C LEU A 53 -17.97 -16.97 -1.33
N ASP A 54 -16.89 -17.60 -0.89
CA ASP A 54 -16.95 -18.69 0.07
C ASP A 54 -16.91 -18.12 1.49
N ILE A 55 -18.01 -18.28 2.24
CA ILE A 55 -18.12 -17.77 3.60
C ILE A 55 -17.40 -18.73 4.53
N THR A 56 -16.22 -18.32 4.98
CA THR A 56 -15.36 -19.11 5.88
C THR A 56 -15.11 -18.33 7.19
N PRO A 57 -14.69 -19.01 8.28
CA PRO A 57 -14.34 -18.32 9.52
C PRO A 57 -13.24 -17.26 9.33
N TYR A 58 -12.39 -17.41 8.32
CA TYR A 58 -11.29 -16.47 8.01
C TYR A 58 -11.74 -15.12 7.44
N LEU A 59 -13.00 -15.01 7.04
CA LEU A 59 -13.58 -13.71 6.67
C LEU A 59 -13.87 -12.83 7.88
N PHE A 60 -14.06 -13.46 9.06
CA PHE A 60 -14.37 -12.74 10.29
C PHE A 60 -13.11 -12.32 11.04
N HIS A 61 -13.16 -11.20 11.71
CA HIS A 61 -12.04 -10.74 12.55
C HIS A 61 -11.77 -11.72 13.70
N THR A 62 -10.49 -11.95 14.01
CA THR A 62 -10.06 -12.97 15.00
C THR A 62 -10.65 -12.79 16.40
N SER A 63 -10.99 -11.57 16.82
CA SER A 63 -11.68 -11.33 18.10
C SER A 63 -13.04 -12.02 18.16
N THR A 64 -13.74 -12.11 17.03
CA THR A 64 -15.08 -12.73 16.97
C THR A 64 -15.00 -14.25 17.13
N TRP A 65 -13.88 -14.87 16.77
CA TRP A 65 -13.68 -16.32 16.98
C TRP A 65 -13.63 -16.64 18.47
N LYS A 66 -12.90 -15.81 19.24
CA LYS A 66 -12.84 -15.94 20.71
C LYS A 66 -14.20 -15.66 21.36
N GLU A 67 -14.89 -14.63 20.90
CA GLU A 67 -16.24 -14.29 21.38
C GLU A 67 -17.23 -15.44 21.10
N TYR A 68 -17.20 -16.02 19.89
CA TYR A 68 -18.04 -17.18 19.56
C TYR A 68 -17.68 -18.41 20.39
N SER A 69 -16.40 -18.74 20.51
CA SER A 69 -15.94 -19.91 21.29
C SER A 69 -16.42 -19.83 22.75
N ASN A 70 -16.33 -18.66 23.36
CA ASN A 70 -16.63 -18.47 24.78
C ASN A 70 -18.14 -18.22 25.06
N LEU A 71 -18.78 -17.41 24.23
CA LEU A 71 -20.13 -16.88 24.51
C LEU A 71 -21.19 -17.37 23.50
N LYS A 72 -20.78 -18.08 22.45
CA LYS A 72 -21.67 -18.51 21.35
C LYS A 72 -22.43 -17.35 20.68
N VAL A 73 -21.82 -16.15 20.68
CA VAL A 73 -22.36 -14.99 19.98
C VAL A 73 -22.04 -15.13 18.50
N LEU A 74 -23.06 -15.22 17.67
CA LEU A 74 -22.94 -15.33 16.22
C LEU A 74 -22.47 -13.96 15.65
N PRO A 75 -21.26 -13.87 15.09
CA PRO A 75 -20.74 -12.61 14.57
C PRO A 75 -21.40 -12.22 13.25
N SER A 76 -21.36 -10.94 12.90
CA SER A 76 -21.70 -10.45 11.58
C SER A 76 -20.57 -9.57 11.01
N ILE A 77 -20.46 -9.54 9.69
CA ILE A 77 -19.64 -8.61 8.95
C ILE A 77 -20.55 -7.55 8.35
N GLU A 78 -20.20 -6.27 8.54
CA GLU A 78 -20.91 -5.16 7.92
C GLU A 78 -19.93 -4.30 7.13
N ILE A 79 -20.24 -4.04 5.86
CA ILE A 79 -19.48 -3.14 5.00
C ILE A 79 -20.45 -2.14 4.39
N GLU A 80 -20.26 -0.86 4.71
CA GLU A 80 -21.07 0.23 4.21
C GLU A 80 -20.24 1.12 3.29
N VAL A 81 -20.73 1.39 2.10
CA VAL A 81 -20.12 2.30 1.12
C VAL A 81 -21.05 3.47 0.91
N TYR A 82 -20.60 4.65 1.29
CA TYR A 82 -21.30 5.91 1.13
C TYR A 82 -20.85 6.58 -0.17
N PHE A 83 -21.76 7.22 -0.87
CA PHE A 83 -21.47 7.92 -2.11
C PHE A 83 -21.63 9.43 -1.95
N TYR A 84 -20.88 10.20 -2.71
CA TYR A 84 -21.21 11.60 -2.93
C TYR A 84 -22.56 11.70 -3.66
N GLU A 85 -23.32 12.73 -3.33
CA GLU A 85 -24.63 12.98 -3.94
C GLU A 85 -24.57 12.97 -5.46
N ASN A 86 -25.49 12.21 -6.06
CA ASN A 86 -25.63 12.08 -7.49
C ASN A 86 -27.05 11.61 -7.80
N GLU A 87 -27.75 12.28 -8.70
CA GLU A 87 -29.13 11.98 -9.09
C GLU A 87 -29.31 10.52 -9.53
N ARG A 88 -28.31 9.95 -10.19
CA ARG A 88 -28.34 8.54 -10.67
C ARG A 88 -28.32 7.51 -9.53
N LEU A 89 -27.97 7.92 -8.32
CA LEU A 89 -27.88 7.07 -7.14
C LEU A 89 -29.04 7.31 -6.17
N SER A 90 -30.04 8.10 -6.54
CA SER A 90 -31.17 8.44 -5.68
C SER A 90 -31.94 7.23 -5.16
N SER A 91 -32.00 6.12 -5.92
CA SER A 91 -32.60 4.86 -5.48
C SER A 91 -31.89 4.20 -4.29
N PHE A 92 -30.68 4.61 -3.95
CA PHE A 92 -29.90 4.11 -2.81
C PHE A 92 -29.90 5.10 -1.63
N HIS A 93 -30.70 6.18 -1.72
CA HIS A 93 -30.76 7.20 -0.69
C HIS A 93 -31.70 6.77 0.46
N GLY A 94 -31.24 6.97 1.71
CA GLY A 94 -32.03 6.63 2.89
C GLY A 94 -31.22 6.60 4.18
N LYS A 95 -31.82 6.09 5.24
CA LYS A 95 -31.26 6.06 6.62
C LYS A 95 -30.84 4.67 7.10
N ASN A 96 -30.92 3.65 6.24
CA ASN A 96 -30.57 2.27 6.62
C ASN A 96 -29.05 2.05 6.62
N ASN A 97 -28.33 2.82 7.43
CA ASN A 97 -26.89 2.75 7.66
C ASN A 97 -26.58 2.83 9.16
N SER A 98 -25.35 2.47 9.55
CA SER A 98 -24.92 2.41 10.95
C SER A 98 -24.92 3.78 11.64
N LEU A 99 -24.74 4.86 10.90
CA LEU A 99 -24.72 6.24 11.41
C LEU A 99 -26.12 6.86 11.46
N LYS A 100 -27.13 6.20 10.85
CA LYS A 100 -28.51 6.72 10.68
C LYS A 100 -28.56 8.06 9.94
N GLU A 101 -27.55 8.35 9.15
CA GLU A 101 -27.47 9.53 8.30
C GLU A 101 -28.42 9.38 7.10
N ASP A 102 -29.10 10.46 6.73
CA ASP A 102 -29.93 10.49 5.52
C ASP A 102 -29.03 10.77 4.30
N THR A 103 -28.55 9.71 3.66
CA THR A 103 -27.53 9.79 2.63
C THR A 103 -27.63 8.62 1.66
N THR A 104 -26.83 8.67 0.60
CA THR A 104 -26.80 7.67 -0.46
C THR A 104 -25.70 6.65 -0.20
N GLY A 105 -26.03 5.36 -0.21
CA GLY A 105 -25.05 4.32 0.00
C GLY A 105 -25.58 2.90 -0.14
N ILE A 106 -24.67 1.94 0.05
CA ILE A 106 -24.94 0.50 -0.01
C ILE A 106 -24.36 -0.14 1.25
N ARG A 107 -25.12 -1.07 1.84
CA ARG A 107 -24.69 -1.93 2.94
C ARG A 107 -24.62 -3.37 2.46
N LEU A 108 -23.47 -4.02 2.62
CA LEU A 108 -23.28 -5.46 2.55
C LEU A 108 -23.22 -6.01 3.97
N THR A 109 -24.05 -6.99 4.26
CA THR A 109 -24.03 -7.72 5.54
C THR A 109 -23.84 -9.20 5.27
N ILE A 110 -22.89 -9.82 5.98
CA ILE A 110 -22.69 -11.27 6.02
C ILE A 110 -23.05 -11.70 7.44
N ALA A 111 -24.13 -12.46 7.59
CA ALA A 111 -24.67 -12.82 8.90
C ALA A 111 -25.30 -14.21 8.86
N PHE A 112 -25.54 -14.75 10.05
CA PHE A 112 -26.29 -15.98 10.22
C PHE A 112 -27.71 -15.83 9.64
N ASP A 113 -28.13 -16.83 8.87
CA ASP A 113 -29.48 -16.85 8.28
C ASP A 113 -30.49 -17.38 9.31
N PRO A 114 -31.48 -16.56 9.75
CA PRO A 114 -32.51 -16.99 10.69
C PRO A 114 -33.29 -18.23 10.28
N ALA A 115 -33.34 -18.56 8.98
CA ALA A 115 -34.00 -19.75 8.48
C ALA A 115 -33.40 -21.05 9.06
N TYR A 116 -32.13 -21.03 9.47
CA TYR A 116 -31.42 -22.17 10.05
C TYR A 116 -31.40 -22.18 11.59
N SER A 117 -32.19 -21.34 12.26
CA SER A 117 -32.17 -21.19 13.72
C SER A 117 -32.46 -22.49 14.48
N GLU A 118 -33.41 -23.30 14.02
CA GLU A 118 -33.76 -24.59 14.63
C GLU A 118 -32.64 -25.63 14.47
N LEU A 119 -32.04 -25.72 13.27
CA LEU A 119 -30.92 -26.60 13.00
C LEU A 119 -29.72 -26.24 13.85
N TYR A 120 -29.36 -24.96 13.89
CA TYR A 120 -28.24 -24.48 14.71
C TYR A 120 -28.49 -24.72 16.21
N ALA A 121 -29.71 -24.52 16.71
CA ALA A 121 -30.03 -24.74 18.12
C ALA A 121 -29.76 -26.18 18.56
N SER A 122 -29.96 -27.17 17.67
CA SER A 122 -29.70 -28.59 17.95
C SER A 122 -28.20 -28.94 17.99
N GLU A 123 -27.32 -28.11 17.40
CA GLU A 123 -25.88 -28.37 17.27
C GLU A 123 -25.00 -27.32 17.98
N LYS A 124 -25.60 -26.28 18.52
CA LYS A 124 -24.89 -25.12 19.12
C LYS A 124 -23.81 -25.51 20.13
N ASP A 125 -24.09 -26.48 20.99
CA ASP A 125 -23.15 -26.91 22.03
C ASP A 125 -21.97 -27.72 21.48
N LYS A 126 -22.13 -28.29 20.28
CA LYS A 126 -21.09 -29.07 19.58
C LYS A 126 -20.19 -28.19 18.71
N CYS A 127 -20.68 -27.01 18.28
CA CYS A 127 -19.94 -26.11 17.41
C CYS A 127 -18.85 -25.37 18.18
N THR A 128 -17.59 -25.68 17.93
CA THR A 128 -16.43 -24.96 18.50
C THR A 128 -16.00 -23.76 17.66
N HIS A 129 -16.33 -23.75 16.39
CA HIS A 129 -16.01 -22.70 15.41
C HIS A 129 -17.28 -22.06 14.86
N ILE A 130 -17.14 -20.88 14.26
CA ILE A 130 -18.27 -20.17 13.61
C ILE A 130 -18.88 -21.07 12.56
N PRO A 131 -20.16 -21.41 12.65
CA PRO A 131 -20.84 -22.34 11.72
C PRO A 131 -21.21 -21.64 10.40
N CYS A 132 -20.20 -21.41 9.56
CA CYS A 132 -20.31 -20.60 8.34
C CYS A 132 -21.28 -21.17 7.30
N GLU A 133 -21.61 -22.44 7.37
CA GLU A 133 -22.61 -23.12 6.55
C GLU A 133 -24.03 -22.56 6.71
N TYR A 134 -24.31 -21.89 7.82
CA TYR A 134 -25.59 -21.24 8.09
C TYR A 134 -25.57 -19.73 7.82
N TYR A 135 -24.50 -19.22 7.19
CA TYR A 135 -24.36 -17.81 6.90
C TYR A 135 -24.74 -17.48 5.48
N THR A 136 -25.34 -16.32 5.32
CA THR A 136 -25.67 -15.76 4.01
C THR A 136 -25.24 -14.29 3.93
N TYR A 137 -25.23 -13.73 2.71
CA TYR A 137 -25.01 -12.30 2.54
C TYR A 137 -26.24 -11.60 1.99
N THR A 138 -26.46 -10.39 2.48
CA THR A 138 -27.47 -9.48 1.96
C THR A 138 -26.81 -8.18 1.53
N ARG A 139 -27.27 -7.60 0.43
CA ARG A 139 -26.79 -6.30 -0.07
C ARG A 139 -27.97 -5.39 -0.32
N LEU A 140 -28.06 -4.33 0.48
CA LEU A 140 -29.18 -3.37 0.47
C LEU A 140 -28.66 -1.96 0.19
N GLY A 141 -29.44 -1.15 -0.52
CA GLY A 141 -29.28 0.30 -0.51
C GLY A 141 -29.67 0.89 0.86
N PHE A 142 -29.24 2.09 1.15
CA PHE A 142 -29.69 2.79 2.36
C PHE A 142 -31.20 3.12 2.32
N SER A 143 -31.82 3.02 1.15
CA SER A 143 -33.30 2.99 1.01
C SER A 143 -33.95 1.75 1.65
N GLY A 144 -33.18 0.66 1.84
CA GLY A 144 -33.70 -0.64 2.27
C GLY A 144 -33.92 -1.64 1.12
N ASP A 145 -33.83 -1.21 -0.11
CA ASP A 145 -34.08 -2.06 -1.28
C ASP A 145 -32.87 -2.95 -1.61
N ALA A 146 -33.15 -4.17 -2.10
CA ALA A 146 -32.12 -5.11 -2.51
C ALA A 146 -31.36 -4.61 -3.75
N VAL A 147 -30.02 -4.59 -3.66
CA VAL A 147 -29.15 -4.13 -4.73
C VAL A 147 -28.68 -5.32 -5.57
N LYS A 148 -29.12 -5.37 -6.83
CA LYS A 148 -28.58 -6.29 -7.81
C LYS A 148 -27.33 -5.69 -8.46
N GLN A 149 -26.34 -6.53 -8.78
CA GLN A 149 -25.04 -6.08 -9.35
C GLN A 149 -25.18 -5.21 -10.61
N LEU A 150 -26.19 -5.49 -11.45
CA LEU A 150 -26.47 -4.75 -12.68
C LEU A 150 -27.09 -3.36 -12.44
N ASN A 151 -27.56 -3.06 -11.24
CA ASN A 151 -28.31 -1.84 -10.95
C ASN A 151 -27.46 -0.70 -10.41
N ILE A 152 -26.16 -0.90 -10.18
CA ILE A 152 -25.29 0.18 -9.72
C ILE A 152 -24.82 0.98 -10.94
N PRO A 153 -25.20 2.25 -11.08
CA PRO A 153 -24.82 3.08 -12.21
C PRO A 153 -23.39 3.66 -12.06
N ILE A 154 -22.49 2.87 -11.52
CA ILE A 154 -21.06 3.19 -11.32
C ILE A 154 -20.24 2.11 -12.00
N SER A 155 -19.25 2.52 -12.79
CA SER A 155 -18.23 1.62 -13.33
C SER A 155 -17.06 1.52 -12.34
N VAL A 156 -16.63 0.30 -12.02
CA VAL A 156 -15.46 0.07 -11.15
C VAL A 156 -14.43 -0.73 -11.93
N LYS A 157 -13.22 -0.20 -12.01
CA LYS A 157 -12.07 -0.82 -12.67
C LYS A 157 -11.01 -1.13 -11.61
N VAL A 158 -10.76 -2.41 -11.38
CA VAL A 158 -9.75 -2.86 -10.41
C VAL A 158 -8.52 -3.34 -11.16
N ILE A 159 -7.38 -2.74 -10.87
CA ILE A 159 -6.07 -3.07 -11.42
C ILE A 159 -5.21 -3.54 -10.25
N ASP A 160 -5.03 -4.84 -10.16
CA ASP A 160 -4.22 -5.48 -9.14
C ASP A 160 -2.91 -5.94 -9.79
N SER A 161 -1.79 -5.46 -9.25
CA SER A 161 -0.44 -5.82 -9.70
C SER A 161 0.16 -6.98 -8.89
N THR A 162 -0.41 -7.28 -7.70
CA THR A 162 0.23 -8.17 -6.72
C THR A 162 -0.38 -9.57 -6.65
N SER A 163 -1.63 -9.78 -7.07
CA SER A 163 -2.30 -11.05 -6.78
C SER A 163 -1.91 -12.18 -7.71
N LEU A 164 -1.17 -13.14 -7.17
CA LEU A 164 -0.91 -14.47 -7.73
C LEU A 164 -2.22 -15.28 -7.95
N LEU A 165 -3.30 -14.97 -7.21
CA LEU A 165 -4.62 -15.58 -7.37
C LEU A 165 -5.24 -15.29 -8.74
N PHE A 166 -4.74 -14.29 -9.46
CA PHE A 166 -5.18 -13.93 -10.79
C PHE A 166 -4.40 -14.60 -11.92
N HIS A 167 -3.40 -15.48 -11.68
CA HIS A 167 -2.73 -16.14 -12.80
C HIS A 167 -3.69 -16.98 -13.65
N THR A 168 -4.70 -17.62 -13.06
CA THR A 168 -5.79 -18.27 -13.82
C THR A 168 -6.98 -17.34 -14.11
N ARG A 169 -7.22 -16.32 -13.28
CA ARG A 169 -8.29 -15.32 -13.47
C ARG A 169 -7.79 -14.07 -14.19
N GLY A 170 -6.48 -13.72 -14.09
CA GLY A 170 -5.88 -12.54 -14.70
C GLY A 170 -5.91 -12.57 -16.22
N SER A 171 -5.64 -13.73 -16.82
CA SER A 171 -5.82 -13.92 -18.27
C SER A 171 -7.28 -13.74 -18.67
N LYS A 172 -8.23 -14.27 -17.89
CA LYS A 172 -9.67 -14.06 -18.11
C LYS A 172 -10.09 -12.60 -17.94
N TYR A 173 -9.47 -11.89 -16.99
CA TYR A 173 -9.76 -10.48 -16.75
C TYR A 173 -9.26 -9.59 -17.91
N ILE A 174 -8.02 -9.79 -18.38
CA ILE A 174 -7.48 -9.06 -19.53
C ILE A 174 -8.29 -9.38 -20.79
N THR A 175 -8.62 -10.66 -21.00
CA THR A 175 -9.50 -11.08 -22.12
C THR A 175 -10.85 -10.38 -22.03
N LYS A 176 -11.43 -10.27 -20.83
CA LYS A 176 -12.69 -9.54 -20.61
C LYS A 176 -12.53 -8.04 -20.89
N LEU A 177 -11.48 -7.40 -20.40
CA LEU A 177 -11.20 -5.99 -20.66
C LEU A 177 -11.04 -5.72 -22.16
N THR A 178 -10.30 -6.59 -22.86
CA THR A 178 -10.14 -6.50 -24.32
C THR A 178 -11.49 -6.61 -25.02
N GLN A 179 -12.34 -7.55 -24.59
CA GLN A 179 -13.69 -7.71 -25.15
C GLN A 179 -14.62 -6.56 -24.83
N ASP A 180 -14.51 -5.97 -23.63
CA ASP A 180 -15.30 -4.80 -23.23
C ASP A 180 -14.92 -3.55 -24.04
N SER A 181 -13.68 -3.49 -24.54
CA SER A 181 -13.22 -2.41 -25.43
C SER A 181 -13.68 -2.55 -26.88
N LEU A 182 -14.21 -3.72 -27.29
CA LEU A 182 -14.70 -3.96 -28.64
C LEU A 182 -16.13 -3.46 -28.84
N SER A 183 -16.43 -2.97 -30.03
CA SER A 183 -17.79 -2.61 -30.44
C SER A 183 -18.69 -3.89 -30.53
N ASN A 184 -20.01 -3.68 -30.56
CA ASN A 184 -20.94 -4.81 -30.76
C ASN A 184 -20.76 -5.46 -32.13
N GLU A 185 -20.41 -4.69 -33.16
CA GLU A 185 -20.13 -5.18 -34.50
C GLU A 185 -18.89 -6.05 -34.55
N ASP A 186 -17.80 -5.63 -33.85
CA ASP A 186 -16.58 -6.41 -33.73
C ASP A 186 -16.84 -7.75 -33.02
N LYS A 187 -17.64 -7.73 -31.95
CA LYS A 187 -18.03 -8.95 -31.21
C LYS A 187 -18.83 -9.94 -32.08
N ILE A 188 -19.73 -9.41 -32.94
CA ILE A 188 -20.49 -10.23 -33.88
C ILE A 188 -19.55 -10.81 -34.94
N SER A 189 -18.63 -10.00 -35.47
CA SER A 189 -17.65 -10.43 -36.48
C SER A 189 -16.76 -11.56 -35.94
N MET A 190 -16.27 -11.42 -34.70
CA MET A 190 -15.49 -12.47 -34.05
C MET A 190 -16.28 -13.77 -33.83
N LYS A 191 -17.55 -13.68 -33.41
CA LYS A 191 -18.43 -14.86 -33.27
C LYS A 191 -18.68 -15.56 -34.62
N SER A 192 -18.84 -14.78 -35.69
CA SER A 192 -18.99 -15.31 -37.06
C SER A 192 -17.74 -16.04 -37.54
N ALA A 193 -16.56 -15.45 -37.27
CA ALA A 193 -15.26 -16.07 -37.58
C ALA A 193 -15.06 -17.39 -36.86
N LEU A 194 -15.41 -17.47 -35.56
CA LEU A 194 -15.35 -18.70 -34.77
C LEU A 194 -16.31 -19.78 -35.30
N ARG A 195 -17.53 -19.41 -35.70
CA ARG A 195 -18.46 -20.34 -36.33
C ARG A 195 -17.88 -20.91 -37.62
N THR A 196 -17.27 -20.08 -38.43
CA THR A 196 -16.59 -20.49 -39.67
C THR A 196 -15.40 -21.41 -39.38
N LEU A 197 -14.64 -21.15 -38.34
CA LEU A 197 -13.54 -22.00 -37.89
C LEU A 197 -14.06 -23.39 -37.48
N LYS A 198 -15.16 -23.44 -36.70
CA LYS A 198 -15.83 -24.70 -36.33
C LYS A 198 -16.24 -25.52 -37.55
N GLN A 199 -16.90 -24.86 -38.51
CA GLN A 199 -17.33 -25.53 -39.76
C GLN A 199 -16.13 -26.07 -40.55
N ARG A 200 -15.03 -25.31 -40.63
CA ARG A 200 -13.81 -25.79 -41.31
C ARG A 200 -13.18 -26.97 -40.57
N PHE A 201 -13.12 -26.92 -39.23
CA PHE A 201 -12.62 -28.04 -38.42
C PHE A 201 -13.45 -29.31 -38.60
N GLU A 202 -14.78 -29.21 -38.59
CA GLU A 202 -15.69 -30.35 -38.78
C GLU A 202 -15.60 -30.93 -40.18
N ASN A 203 -15.29 -30.12 -41.19
CA ASN A 203 -15.14 -30.52 -42.58
C ASN A 203 -13.71 -30.91 -42.97
N ASP A 204 -12.75 -30.80 -42.08
CA ASP A 204 -11.35 -31.18 -42.33
C ASP A 204 -11.25 -32.70 -42.53
N GLU A 205 -10.55 -33.14 -43.61
CA GLU A 205 -10.43 -34.54 -43.97
C GLU A 205 -9.79 -35.39 -42.86
N GLN A 206 -8.83 -34.84 -42.14
CA GLN A 206 -8.18 -35.56 -41.04
C GLN A 206 -9.14 -35.76 -39.86
N ILE A 207 -9.93 -34.75 -39.54
CA ILE A 207 -10.93 -34.80 -38.46
C ILE A 207 -12.07 -35.73 -38.83
N GLN A 208 -12.52 -35.71 -40.09
CA GLN A 208 -13.49 -36.67 -40.58
C GLN A 208 -12.98 -38.10 -40.50
N GLY A 209 -11.69 -38.34 -40.83
CA GLY A 209 -11.04 -39.62 -40.65
C GLY A 209 -10.98 -40.09 -39.19
N VAL A 210 -10.72 -39.16 -38.24
CA VAL A 210 -10.79 -39.46 -36.79
C VAL A 210 -12.22 -39.76 -36.35
N ASN A 211 -13.19 -38.97 -36.79
CA ASN A 211 -14.60 -39.17 -36.46
C ASN A 211 -15.16 -40.50 -37.00
N LYS A 212 -14.72 -40.91 -38.19
CA LYS A 212 -15.07 -42.22 -38.74
C LYS A 212 -14.55 -43.36 -37.84
N LYS A 213 -13.30 -43.30 -37.40
CA LYS A 213 -12.70 -44.29 -36.47
C LYS A 213 -13.41 -44.31 -35.11
N LEU A 214 -13.84 -43.14 -34.60
CA LEU A 214 -14.59 -43.05 -33.36
C LEU A 214 -15.97 -43.63 -33.49
N ASN A 215 -16.65 -43.38 -34.60
CA ASN A 215 -17.95 -43.98 -34.93
C ASN A 215 -17.86 -45.49 -34.99
N GLU A 216 -16.91 -46.05 -35.73
CA GLU A 216 -16.67 -47.50 -35.84
C GLU A 216 -16.45 -48.16 -34.46
N LYS A 217 -15.83 -47.46 -33.52
CA LYS A 217 -15.65 -47.96 -32.15
C LYS A 217 -16.90 -47.82 -31.28
N SER A 218 -17.76 -46.87 -31.55
CA SER A 218 -18.96 -46.59 -30.75
C SER A 218 -20.21 -47.25 -31.25
N ASP A 219 -20.21 -47.78 -32.48
CA ASP A 219 -21.39 -48.39 -33.15
C ASP A 219 -22.05 -49.53 -32.36
N THR A 220 -21.27 -50.22 -31.51
CA THR A 220 -21.80 -51.29 -30.63
C THR A 220 -22.57 -50.77 -29.41
N ILE A 221 -22.43 -49.50 -29.04
CA ILE A 221 -23.07 -48.92 -27.83
C ILE A 221 -24.03 -47.78 -28.20
N ARG A 222 -23.58 -46.81 -29.00
CA ARG A 222 -24.39 -45.71 -29.58
C ARG A 222 -23.68 -45.12 -30.81
N PRO A 223 -24.30 -45.16 -32.00
CA PRO A 223 -23.75 -44.53 -33.19
C PRO A 223 -23.75 -42.99 -33.08
N GLY A 224 -22.78 -42.34 -33.72
CA GLY A 224 -22.74 -40.87 -33.84
C GLY A 224 -21.75 -40.17 -32.95
N LEU A 225 -20.78 -40.87 -32.33
CA LEU A 225 -19.70 -40.23 -31.57
C LEU A 225 -18.76 -39.49 -32.51
N SER A 226 -18.61 -38.15 -32.29
CA SER A 226 -17.74 -37.30 -33.09
C SER A 226 -17.05 -36.27 -32.23
N MET A 227 -15.89 -35.82 -32.66
CA MET A 227 -15.17 -34.67 -32.09
C MET A 227 -15.55 -33.40 -32.85
N SER A 228 -15.90 -32.37 -32.12
CA SER A 228 -16.21 -31.07 -32.65
C SER A 228 -15.70 -29.99 -31.69
N ILE A 229 -15.58 -28.74 -32.16
CA ILE A 229 -15.28 -27.60 -31.32
C ILE A 229 -16.57 -27.16 -30.60
N ASP A 230 -16.53 -27.13 -29.27
CA ASP A 230 -17.65 -26.62 -28.49
C ASP A 230 -17.65 -25.08 -28.50
N LEU A 231 -18.69 -24.47 -29.07
CA LEU A 231 -18.92 -23.02 -29.11
C LEU A 231 -20.18 -22.62 -28.34
N VAL A 232 -20.77 -23.54 -27.56
CA VAL A 232 -22.11 -23.38 -26.98
C VAL A 232 -22.10 -22.40 -25.79
N SER A 233 -21.00 -22.25 -25.08
CA SER A 233 -20.94 -21.32 -23.93
C SER A 233 -20.13 -20.08 -24.24
N GLN A 234 -20.60 -18.93 -23.71
CA GLN A 234 -19.86 -17.67 -23.71
C GLN A 234 -18.50 -17.82 -22.99
N ALA A 235 -18.35 -18.83 -22.14
CA ALA A 235 -17.12 -19.20 -21.46
C ALA A 235 -16.09 -19.84 -22.39
N THR A 236 -16.53 -20.54 -23.44
CA THR A 236 -15.66 -21.33 -24.34
C THR A 236 -14.81 -20.41 -25.24
N TRP A 237 -15.42 -19.35 -25.79
CA TRP A 237 -14.62 -18.44 -26.62
C TRP A 237 -13.65 -17.59 -25.80
N ASN A 238 -13.95 -17.30 -24.51
CA ASN A 238 -13.03 -16.66 -23.58
C ASN A 238 -11.79 -17.52 -23.25
N THR A 239 -11.85 -18.82 -23.47
CA THR A 239 -10.74 -19.76 -23.30
C THR A 239 -9.95 -20.03 -24.57
N ILE A 240 -10.58 -19.86 -25.74
CA ILE A 240 -9.95 -20.10 -27.04
C ILE A 240 -9.24 -18.84 -27.57
N ILE A 241 -9.83 -17.66 -27.35
CA ILE A 241 -9.27 -16.39 -27.84
C ILE A 241 -8.51 -15.69 -26.72
N HIS A 242 -7.22 -15.54 -26.90
CA HIS A 242 -6.33 -14.84 -25.98
C HIS A 242 -5.78 -13.58 -26.64
N PRO A 243 -5.74 -12.42 -25.94
CA PRO A 243 -5.02 -11.26 -26.42
C PRO A 243 -3.53 -11.58 -26.52
N THR A 244 -2.91 -11.16 -27.59
CA THR A 244 -1.45 -11.26 -27.81
C THR A 244 -0.85 -9.88 -28.00
N LEU A 245 0.37 -9.70 -27.51
CA LEU A 245 1.22 -8.54 -27.80
C LEU A 245 2.42 -9.05 -28.59
N GLU A 246 2.62 -8.55 -29.81
CA GLU A 246 3.71 -8.98 -30.69
C GLU A 246 3.77 -10.50 -30.90
N GLY A 247 2.60 -11.16 -30.93
CA GLY A 247 2.48 -12.61 -31.09
C GLY A 247 2.64 -13.43 -29.80
N VAL A 248 3.02 -12.81 -28.68
CA VAL A 248 3.13 -13.48 -27.38
C VAL A 248 1.81 -13.36 -26.62
N PRO A 249 1.23 -14.46 -26.11
CA PRO A 249 0.05 -14.37 -25.25
C PRO A 249 0.29 -13.47 -24.06
N VAL A 250 -0.64 -12.54 -23.76
CA VAL A 250 -0.49 -11.59 -22.66
C VAL A 250 -0.29 -12.29 -21.31
N SER A 251 -0.81 -13.50 -21.13
CA SER A 251 -0.57 -14.31 -19.92
C SER A 251 0.88 -14.77 -19.73
N GLN A 252 1.70 -14.72 -20.78
CA GLN A 252 3.12 -15.07 -20.75
C GLN A 252 4.05 -13.85 -20.69
N LEU A 253 3.50 -12.64 -20.76
CA LEU A 253 4.28 -11.41 -20.56
C LEU A 253 4.72 -11.24 -19.10
N GLY A 254 5.74 -10.44 -18.87
CA GLY A 254 6.16 -10.04 -17.54
C GLY A 254 5.02 -9.33 -16.77
N LEU A 255 4.95 -9.50 -15.46
CA LEU A 255 3.86 -8.94 -14.62
C LEU A 255 3.73 -7.42 -14.77
N GLY A 256 4.86 -6.71 -14.93
CA GLY A 256 4.85 -5.26 -15.17
C GLY A 256 4.18 -4.87 -16.48
N GLU A 257 4.44 -5.59 -17.56
CA GLU A 257 3.78 -5.34 -18.85
C GLU A 257 2.29 -5.66 -18.79
N GLN A 258 1.92 -6.74 -18.10
CA GLN A 258 0.52 -7.06 -17.85
C GLN A 258 -0.18 -5.95 -17.05
N CYS A 259 0.47 -5.35 -16.05
CA CYS A 259 -0.05 -4.24 -15.26
C CYS A 259 -0.32 -3.01 -16.15
N ILE A 260 0.64 -2.63 -16.99
CA ILE A 260 0.50 -1.51 -17.93
C ILE A 260 -0.66 -1.76 -18.91
N LEU A 261 -0.74 -2.95 -19.49
CA LEU A 261 -1.81 -3.31 -20.41
C LEU A 261 -3.19 -3.31 -19.74
N LYS A 262 -3.30 -3.86 -18.52
CA LYS A 262 -4.54 -3.80 -17.73
C LYS A 262 -4.99 -2.35 -17.51
N THR A 263 -4.05 -1.49 -17.17
CA THR A 263 -4.32 -0.07 -16.95
C THR A 263 -4.81 0.62 -18.23
N LEU A 264 -4.08 0.45 -19.34
CA LEU A 264 -4.44 1.03 -20.63
C LEU A 264 -5.83 0.59 -21.11
N LEU A 265 -6.12 -0.73 -21.03
CA LEU A 265 -7.42 -1.29 -21.43
C LEU A 265 -8.57 -0.91 -20.48
N SER A 266 -8.25 -0.51 -19.24
CA SER A 266 -9.25 -0.05 -18.27
C SER A 266 -9.68 1.40 -18.48
N ILE A 267 -8.87 2.21 -19.16
CA ILE A 267 -9.19 3.61 -19.48
C ILE A 267 -10.12 3.62 -20.69
N PRO A 268 -11.35 4.15 -20.57
CA PRO A 268 -12.28 4.21 -21.69
C PRO A 268 -11.72 5.10 -22.80
N GLN A 269 -11.76 4.65 -24.03
CA GLN A 269 -11.41 5.46 -25.21
C GLN A 269 -12.52 6.48 -25.56
N ASN A 270 -13.76 6.21 -25.13
CA ASN A 270 -14.88 7.12 -25.25
C ASN A 270 -15.33 7.59 -23.88
N ILE A 271 -15.87 8.79 -23.77
CA ILE A 271 -16.43 9.35 -22.53
C ILE A 271 -17.56 8.44 -22.09
N ASP A 272 -17.25 7.57 -21.13
CA ASP A 272 -18.25 6.68 -20.55
C ASP A 272 -19.25 7.55 -19.78
N ILE A 273 -20.53 7.39 -20.06
CA ILE A 273 -21.61 8.15 -19.44
C ILE A 273 -21.70 7.85 -17.93
N LYS A 274 -21.09 6.77 -17.47
CA LYS A 274 -21.11 6.33 -16.06
C LYS A 274 -19.92 6.87 -15.28
N PRO A 275 -20.14 7.37 -14.04
CA PRO A 275 -19.04 7.68 -13.14
C PRO A 275 -18.15 6.46 -12.93
N THR A 276 -16.85 6.61 -13.12
CA THR A 276 -15.91 5.50 -13.03
C THR A 276 -15.01 5.66 -11.80
N ILE A 277 -14.81 4.56 -11.08
CA ILE A 277 -13.88 4.44 -9.96
C ILE A 277 -12.76 3.52 -10.39
N TYR A 278 -11.54 4.00 -10.30
CA TYR A 278 -10.32 3.24 -10.58
C TYR A 278 -9.67 2.86 -9.25
N ILE A 279 -9.43 1.59 -9.06
CA ILE A 279 -8.75 1.05 -7.88
C ILE A 279 -7.48 0.38 -8.37
N ILE A 280 -6.33 0.83 -7.89
CA ILE A 280 -5.01 0.33 -8.29
C ILE A 280 -4.25 -0.10 -7.04
N GLU A 281 -3.91 -1.38 -6.95
CA GLU A 281 -3.08 -1.92 -5.87
C GLU A 281 -1.61 -1.94 -6.28
N GLU A 282 -0.78 -1.28 -5.47
CA GLU A 282 0.68 -1.27 -5.54
C GLU A 282 1.23 -1.16 -6.98
N PRO A 283 0.96 -0.03 -7.68
CA PRO A 283 1.37 0.14 -9.07
C PRO A 283 2.89 0.05 -9.28
N GLU A 284 3.67 0.23 -8.22
CA GLU A 284 5.13 0.07 -8.21
C GLU A 284 5.60 -1.38 -8.31
N SER A 285 4.75 -2.34 -8.00
CA SER A 285 5.10 -3.76 -8.02
C SER A 285 5.41 -4.21 -9.45
N HIS A 286 6.55 -4.86 -9.61
CA HIS A 286 7.03 -5.39 -10.89
C HIS A 286 7.35 -4.36 -11.99
N LEU A 287 7.36 -3.05 -11.69
CA LEU A 287 7.71 -1.99 -12.64
C LEU A 287 9.08 -1.36 -12.31
N SER A 288 9.85 -1.07 -13.37
CA SER A 288 11.00 -0.18 -13.23
C SER A 288 10.55 1.25 -12.95
N HIS A 289 11.44 2.08 -12.37
CA HIS A 289 11.11 3.49 -12.08
C HIS A 289 10.61 4.26 -13.31
N ILE A 290 11.19 4.02 -14.49
CA ILE A 290 10.80 4.68 -15.74
C ILE A 290 9.38 4.27 -16.13
N LYS A 291 9.07 2.97 -16.10
CA LYS A 291 7.76 2.43 -16.43
C LYS A 291 6.69 2.87 -15.44
N LEU A 292 7.03 2.93 -14.16
CA LEU A 292 6.15 3.46 -13.12
C LEU A 292 5.83 4.94 -13.38
N TYR A 293 6.84 5.75 -13.73
CA TYR A 293 6.63 7.16 -14.07
C TYR A 293 5.71 7.33 -15.28
N GLU A 294 5.90 6.55 -16.33
CA GLU A 294 5.04 6.53 -17.52
C GLU A 294 3.59 6.18 -17.13
N LEU A 295 3.41 5.12 -16.35
CA LEU A 295 2.09 4.69 -15.86
C LEU A 295 1.39 5.79 -15.06
N LEU A 296 2.07 6.36 -14.04
CA LEU A 296 1.49 7.41 -13.21
C LEU A 296 1.14 8.67 -14.02
N SER A 297 2.00 9.05 -14.97
CA SER A 297 1.73 10.19 -15.84
C SER A 297 0.53 9.96 -16.77
N LEU A 298 0.32 8.73 -17.21
CA LEU A 298 -0.84 8.32 -17.99
C LEU A 298 -2.12 8.38 -17.14
N LEU A 299 -2.07 7.86 -15.91
CA LEU A 299 -3.18 7.91 -14.96
C LEU A 299 -3.59 9.36 -14.65
N GLU A 300 -2.61 10.24 -14.46
CA GLU A 300 -2.88 11.67 -14.21
C GLU A 300 -3.60 12.38 -15.36
N ARG A 301 -3.24 12.03 -16.59
CA ARG A 301 -3.76 12.71 -17.80
C ARG A 301 -5.09 12.15 -18.27
N GLN A 302 -5.32 10.85 -18.13
CA GLN A 302 -6.42 10.17 -18.80
C GLN A 302 -7.56 9.74 -17.88
N ILE A 303 -7.32 9.62 -16.56
CA ILE A 303 -8.39 9.22 -15.64
C ILE A 303 -9.37 10.37 -15.42
N GLN A 304 -10.59 10.16 -15.90
CA GLN A 304 -11.77 10.97 -15.60
C GLN A 304 -12.65 10.20 -14.62
N GLY A 305 -12.43 10.41 -13.32
CA GLY A 305 -13.16 9.68 -12.29
C GLY A 305 -12.46 9.72 -10.94
N GLN A 306 -12.90 8.88 -10.03
CA GLN A 306 -12.27 8.73 -8.73
C GLN A 306 -11.16 7.68 -8.81
N LEU A 307 -9.97 8.05 -8.37
CA LEU A 307 -8.80 7.16 -8.29
C LEU A 307 -8.53 6.82 -6.82
N ILE A 308 -8.43 5.52 -6.53
CA ILE A 308 -8.01 4.99 -5.24
C ILE A 308 -6.78 4.12 -5.49
N VAL A 309 -5.64 4.48 -4.88
CA VAL A 309 -4.36 3.77 -5.05
C VAL A 309 -3.86 3.31 -3.69
N THR A 310 -3.40 2.07 -3.60
CA THR A 310 -2.61 1.61 -2.45
C THR A 310 -1.14 1.60 -2.83
N THR A 311 -0.26 2.05 -1.94
CA THR A 311 1.18 2.09 -2.23
C THR A 311 2.04 2.05 -0.97
N HIS A 312 3.26 1.56 -1.12
CA HIS A 312 4.37 1.69 -0.19
C HIS A 312 5.48 2.60 -0.72
N SER A 313 5.33 3.12 -1.94
CA SER A 313 6.35 3.91 -2.63
C SER A 313 6.18 5.40 -2.34
N SER A 314 7.22 6.03 -1.77
CA SER A 314 7.30 7.48 -1.64
C SER A 314 7.17 8.19 -2.99
N PHE A 315 7.71 7.57 -4.05
CA PHE A 315 7.63 8.08 -5.41
C PHE A 315 6.17 8.16 -5.90
N VAL A 316 5.38 7.10 -5.71
CA VAL A 316 3.95 7.08 -6.08
C VAL A 316 3.16 8.11 -5.28
N ALA A 317 3.38 8.16 -3.96
CA ALA A 317 2.68 9.09 -3.08
C ALA A 317 2.99 10.56 -3.43
N ASN A 318 4.26 10.88 -3.65
CA ASN A 318 4.68 12.23 -4.03
C ASN A 318 4.15 12.64 -5.40
N LYS A 319 4.19 11.73 -6.39
CA LYS A 319 3.73 11.99 -7.75
C LYS A 319 2.21 12.21 -7.84
N LEU A 320 1.43 11.44 -7.08
CA LEU A 320 -0.04 11.53 -7.08
C LEU A 320 -0.59 12.58 -6.11
N ASP A 321 0.26 13.36 -5.47
CA ASP A 321 -0.07 14.46 -4.57
C ASP A 321 -0.35 14.02 -3.12
N LEU A 322 0.54 14.42 -2.22
CA LEU A 322 0.48 14.11 -0.78
C LEU A 322 -0.81 14.58 -0.08
N GLN A 323 -1.51 15.60 -0.59
CA GLN A 323 -2.80 16.04 -0.03
C GLN A 323 -3.89 14.97 -0.17
N ASN A 324 -3.71 14.05 -1.09
CA ASN A 324 -4.62 12.92 -1.31
C ASN A 324 -4.24 11.69 -0.48
N LEU A 325 -3.20 11.79 0.35
CA LEU A 325 -2.71 10.69 1.16
C LEU A 325 -3.62 10.44 2.37
N ILE A 326 -3.96 9.18 2.56
CA ILE A 326 -4.69 8.65 3.69
C ILE A 326 -3.77 7.61 4.35
N LEU A 327 -3.15 8.01 5.46
CA LEU A 327 -2.32 7.11 6.25
C LEU A 327 -3.20 6.18 7.07
N LEU A 328 -2.94 4.89 6.96
CA LEU A 328 -3.61 3.84 7.73
C LEU A 328 -2.70 3.34 8.84
N SER A 329 -3.21 3.28 10.06
CA SER A 329 -2.58 2.62 11.21
C SER A 329 -3.60 1.73 11.92
N ASN A 330 -3.19 0.56 12.41
CA ASN A 330 -4.08 -0.41 13.02
C ASN A 330 -3.52 -0.79 14.40
N ASP A 331 -4.33 -0.60 15.44
CA ASP A 331 -4.00 -0.96 16.82
C ASP A 331 -4.48 -2.38 17.21
N GLY A 332 -4.96 -3.15 16.23
CA GLY A 332 -5.53 -4.49 16.42
C GLY A 332 -7.03 -4.49 16.69
N PHE A 333 -7.64 -3.33 16.97
CA PHE A 333 -9.08 -3.17 17.17
C PHE A 333 -9.67 -2.21 16.14
N LYS A 334 -9.03 -1.06 15.94
CA LYS A 334 -9.53 -0.01 15.07
C LYS A 334 -8.49 0.36 14.03
N LEU A 335 -8.94 0.49 12.80
CA LEU A 335 -8.16 1.07 11.73
C LEU A 335 -8.33 2.58 11.76
N HIS A 336 -7.27 3.27 12.16
CA HIS A 336 -7.20 4.72 12.21
C HIS A 336 -6.76 5.29 10.86
N THR A 337 -7.26 6.47 10.54
CA THR A 337 -6.89 7.19 9.32
C THR A 337 -6.42 8.59 9.66
N THR A 338 -5.30 9.00 9.08
CA THR A 338 -4.78 10.36 9.17
C THR A 338 -4.61 10.92 7.76
N SER A 339 -5.12 12.14 7.54
CA SER A 339 -5.03 12.84 6.26
C SER A 339 -4.00 13.96 6.34
N LEU A 340 -3.26 14.19 5.25
CA LEU A 340 -2.27 15.28 5.15
C LEU A 340 -2.87 16.56 4.51
N ARG A 341 -4.19 16.71 4.49
CA ARG A 341 -4.86 17.89 3.89
C ARG A 341 -4.51 19.22 4.56
N ASP A 342 -4.21 19.16 5.87
CA ASP A 342 -3.97 20.36 6.70
C ASP A 342 -2.51 20.82 6.69
N LEU A 343 -1.65 20.20 5.87
CA LEU A 343 -0.28 20.68 5.69
C LEU A 343 -0.24 22.08 5.09
N SER A 344 0.69 22.91 5.56
CA SER A 344 0.91 24.23 4.99
C SER A 344 1.25 24.13 3.50
N LYS A 345 0.80 25.13 2.73
CA LYS A 345 1.06 25.18 1.29
C LYS A 345 2.54 25.08 0.93
N GLU A 346 3.41 25.64 1.77
CA GLU A 346 4.86 25.60 1.58
C GLU A 346 5.42 24.21 1.77
N THR A 347 5.05 23.52 2.86
CA THR A 347 5.46 22.14 3.14
C THR A 347 5.01 21.21 2.04
N TYR A 348 3.76 21.35 1.61
CA TYR A 348 3.22 20.60 0.49
C TYR A 348 4.03 20.82 -0.81
N GLN A 349 4.28 22.08 -1.19
CA GLN A 349 5.04 22.41 -2.42
C GLN A 349 6.47 21.88 -2.37
N PHE A 350 7.09 21.87 -1.20
CA PHE A 350 8.42 21.31 -1.02
C PHE A 350 8.43 19.82 -1.38
N PHE A 351 7.59 19.00 -0.73
CA PHE A 351 7.55 17.56 -0.99
C PHE A 351 7.06 17.20 -2.40
N TYR A 352 6.18 18.01 -2.98
CA TYR A 352 5.74 17.82 -4.37
C TYR A 352 6.88 18.02 -5.38
N LYS A 353 7.76 19.01 -5.14
CA LYS A 353 8.89 19.31 -6.04
C LYS A 353 10.06 18.35 -5.84
N VAL A 354 10.26 17.85 -4.64
CA VAL A 354 11.41 17.03 -4.28
C VAL A 354 10.98 15.58 -4.09
N VAL A 355 10.73 14.92 -5.22
CA VAL A 355 10.15 13.56 -5.30
C VAL A 355 11.04 12.47 -4.66
N HIS A 356 12.32 12.75 -4.45
CA HIS A 356 13.29 11.77 -3.94
C HIS A 356 13.34 11.65 -2.42
N TYR A 357 12.70 12.55 -1.67
CA TYR A 357 12.71 12.47 -0.22
C TYR A 357 11.86 11.32 0.33
N PRO A 358 12.30 10.67 1.41
CA PRO A 358 11.62 9.53 2.01
C PRO A 358 10.39 9.94 2.85
N THR A 359 9.46 10.72 2.25
CA THR A 359 8.26 11.22 2.92
C THR A 359 7.41 10.12 3.56
N LEU A 360 7.31 8.97 2.91
CA LEU A 360 6.60 7.84 3.48
C LEU A 360 7.35 7.19 4.65
N ARG A 361 8.67 7.24 4.68
CA ARG A 361 9.44 6.76 5.86
C ARG A 361 9.05 7.56 7.09
N VAL A 362 8.89 8.90 6.98
CA VAL A 362 8.35 9.75 8.04
C VAL A 362 6.93 9.34 8.45
N ALA A 363 6.09 9.03 7.47
CA ALA A 363 4.69 8.69 7.74
C ALA A 363 4.54 7.30 8.39
N LEU A 364 5.42 6.35 8.07
CA LEU A 364 5.31 4.94 8.46
C LEU A 364 6.04 4.57 9.76
N CYS A 365 7.00 5.39 10.21
CA CYS A 365 7.70 5.18 11.47
C CYS A 365 7.00 5.88 12.65
N ASP A 366 7.35 5.52 13.87
CA ASP A 366 6.80 6.15 15.07
C ASP A 366 7.71 7.23 15.64
N LYS A 367 9.02 7.04 15.50
CA LYS A 367 10.08 7.90 16.03
C LYS A 367 11.09 8.20 14.92
N ILE A 368 11.57 9.46 14.87
CA ILE A 368 12.42 9.93 13.78
C ILE A 368 13.62 10.66 14.35
N ILE A 369 14.80 10.37 13.82
CA ILE A 369 16.01 11.19 13.99
C ILE A 369 16.34 11.82 12.64
N LEU A 370 16.35 13.13 12.57
CA LEU A 370 16.76 13.90 11.39
C LEU A 370 18.21 14.36 11.59
N VAL A 371 19.04 14.15 10.57
CA VAL A 371 20.46 14.54 10.57
C VAL A 371 20.81 15.30 9.30
N GLU A 372 21.88 16.09 9.32
CA GLU A 372 22.27 16.92 8.17
C GLU A 372 22.89 16.13 7.03
N GLY A 373 23.74 15.17 7.38
CA GLY A 373 24.55 14.46 6.40
C GLY A 373 24.77 12.98 6.72
N ILE A 374 25.43 12.33 5.78
CA ILE A 374 25.80 10.91 5.90
C ILE A 374 26.76 10.68 7.07
N THR A 375 27.63 11.65 7.37
CA THR A 375 28.56 11.57 8.49
C THR A 375 27.81 11.45 9.82
N ASP A 376 26.80 12.29 10.02
CA ASP A 376 25.96 12.27 11.21
C ASP A 376 25.19 10.95 11.32
N GLU A 377 24.62 10.46 10.21
CA GLU A 377 23.94 9.17 10.15
C GLU A 377 24.85 8.02 10.62
N LEU A 378 26.09 7.99 10.14
CA LEU A 378 27.07 6.97 10.50
C LEU A 378 27.48 7.07 11.99
N VAL A 379 27.68 8.28 12.51
CA VAL A 379 28.05 8.50 13.91
C VAL A 379 26.91 8.16 14.87
N VAL A 380 25.67 8.54 14.53
CA VAL A 380 24.47 8.15 15.30
C VAL A 380 24.30 6.64 15.28
N THR A 381 24.48 6.01 14.13
CA THR A 381 24.39 4.54 13.98
C THR A 381 25.48 3.85 14.80
N TYR A 382 26.72 4.35 14.75
CA TYR A 382 27.84 3.84 15.53
C TYR A 382 27.50 3.85 17.03
N TYR A 383 27.09 4.99 17.57
CA TYR A 383 26.82 5.11 19.01
C TYR A 383 25.61 4.26 19.43
N TYR A 384 24.58 4.21 18.58
CA TYR A 384 23.42 3.36 18.85
C TYR A 384 23.80 1.88 18.91
N ASN A 385 24.58 1.39 17.93
CA ASN A 385 25.09 0.03 17.91
C ASN A 385 25.93 -0.29 19.17
N LYS A 386 26.82 0.64 19.55
CA LYS A 386 27.69 0.52 20.73
C LYS A 386 26.87 0.43 22.01
N THR A 387 25.85 1.26 22.16
CA THR A 387 25.06 1.39 23.39
C THR A 387 24.03 0.27 23.55
N TYR A 388 23.45 -0.21 22.43
CA TYR A 388 22.34 -1.14 22.44
C TYR A 388 22.68 -2.52 21.85
N GLY A 389 23.92 -2.98 22.04
CA GLY A 389 24.34 -4.36 21.75
C GLY A 389 24.31 -4.71 20.27
N GLY A 390 24.72 -3.81 19.39
CA GLY A 390 24.80 -4.02 17.93
C GLY A 390 23.45 -3.83 17.20
N LYS A 391 22.45 -3.26 17.87
CA LYS A 391 21.17 -2.93 17.24
C LYS A 391 21.28 -1.66 16.41
N HIS A 392 20.64 -1.64 15.26
CA HIS A 392 20.43 -0.42 14.47
C HIS A 392 19.14 0.30 14.97
N PRO A 393 19.02 1.64 14.90
CA PRO A 393 17.83 2.39 15.33
C PRO A 393 16.50 1.83 14.82
N PHE A 394 16.43 1.35 13.59
CA PHE A 394 15.19 0.81 13.02
C PHE A 394 14.67 -0.45 13.73
N HIS A 395 15.50 -1.22 14.45
CA HIS A 395 15.03 -2.36 15.25
C HIS A 395 14.14 -1.93 16.43
N ASP A 396 14.28 -0.67 16.85
CA ASP A 396 13.47 -0.08 17.92
C ASP A 396 12.42 0.91 17.35
N GLY A 397 12.09 0.81 16.06
CA GLY A 397 11.09 1.64 15.39
C GLY A 397 11.51 3.10 15.14
N ILE A 398 12.83 3.38 15.23
CA ILE A 398 13.39 4.72 15.01
C ILE A 398 13.93 4.80 13.59
N GLU A 399 13.39 5.73 12.81
CA GLU A 399 13.86 6.03 11.47
C GLU A 399 14.90 7.14 11.49
N LEU A 400 16.06 6.87 10.88
CA LEU A 400 17.15 7.85 10.74
C LEU A 400 17.12 8.41 9.31
N ILE A 401 16.92 9.73 9.18
CA ILE A 401 16.73 10.40 7.89
C ILE A 401 17.76 11.49 7.71
N VAL A 402 18.54 11.38 6.64
CA VAL A 402 19.46 12.44 6.20
C VAL A 402 18.67 13.46 5.41
N CYS A 403 18.73 14.73 5.87
CA CYS A 403 18.15 15.86 5.15
C CYS A 403 19.04 17.08 5.36
N SER A 404 19.26 17.88 4.33
CA SER A 404 20.06 19.12 4.46
C SER A 404 19.38 20.09 5.43
N GLY A 405 20.17 20.84 6.22
CA GLY A 405 19.72 21.66 7.35
C GLY A 405 18.50 22.53 7.07
N LEU A 406 18.46 23.22 5.93
CA LEU A 406 17.32 24.08 5.55
C LEU A 406 15.99 23.33 5.35
N THR A 407 16.03 21.99 5.22
CA THR A 407 14.82 21.17 4.96
C THR A 407 14.20 20.62 6.24
N PHE A 408 14.89 20.63 7.38
CA PHE A 408 14.39 20.11 8.66
C PHE A 408 12.98 20.59 9.01
N ARG A 409 12.70 21.88 8.84
CA ARG A 409 11.39 22.48 9.15
C ARG A 409 10.21 21.78 8.45
N TYR A 410 10.41 21.33 7.22
CA TYR A 410 9.35 20.65 6.45
C TYR A 410 9.09 19.25 7.01
N PHE A 411 10.15 18.52 7.34
CA PHE A 411 10.05 17.20 7.96
C PHE A 411 9.46 17.27 9.36
N VAL A 412 9.86 18.24 10.17
CA VAL A 412 9.30 18.51 11.50
C VAL A 412 7.81 18.82 11.40
N THR A 413 7.41 19.69 10.46
CA THR A 413 6.00 20.03 10.22
C THR A 413 5.19 18.81 9.82
N LEU A 414 5.70 17.99 8.91
CA LEU A 414 5.06 16.75 8.49
C LEU A 414 4.92 15.77 9.67
N ALA A 415 5.98 15.54 10.41
CA ALA A 415 5.99 14.60 11.52
C ALA A 415 5.06 15.05 12.67
N LYS A 416 5.04 16.34 13.01
CA LYS A 416 4.10 16.91 13.99
C LYS A 416 2.64 16.70 13.55
N SER A 417 2.32 16.92 12.27
CA SER A 417 0.95 16.68 11.75
C SER A 417 0.52 15.22 11.84
N LEU A 418 1.49 14.31 11.87
CA LEU A 418 1.30 12.86 12.03
C LEU A 418 1.44 12.39 13.50
N HIS A 419 1.63 13.30 14.44
CA HIS A 419 1.86 13.02 15.87
C HIS A 419 3.07 12.10 16.11
N LYS A 420 4.15 12.29 15.33
CA LYS A 420 5.39 11.51 15.44
C LYS A 420 6.41 12.24 16.29
N LYS A 421 7.21 11.49 17.07
CA LYS A 421 8.30 12.02 17.90
C LYS A 421 9.54 12.23 17.03
N VAL A 422 10.15 13.43 17.08
CA VAL A 422 11.25 13.84 16.19
C VAL A 422 12.38 14.45 16.98
N ALA A 423 13.57 13.89 16.85
CA ALA A 423 14.82 14.49 17.27
C ALA A 423 15.56 15.04 16.04
N VAL A 424 15.94 16.31 16.07
CA VAL A 424 16.83 16.91 15.07
C VAL A 424 18.22 17.00 15.67
N ILE A 425 19.21 16.43 15.00
CA ILE A 425 20.63 16.53 15.35
C ILE A 425 21.29 17.38 14.27
N THR A 426 21.86 18.51 14.65
CA THR A 426 22.43 19.50 13.72
C THR A 426 23.65 20.16 14.32
N ASP A 427 24.54 20.62 13.46
CA ASP A 427 25.65 21.50 13.83
C ASP A 427 25.11 22.86 14.34
N ASN A 428 25.83 23.53 15.24
CA ASN A 428 25.37 24.82 15.72
C ASN A 428 25.78 25.99 14.80
N ASP A 429 26.74 25.81 13.91
CA ASP A 429 27.23 26.85 12.98
C ASP A 429 27.52 28.19 13.66
N HIS A 430 28.10 28.17 14.85
CA HIS A 430 28.32 29.31 15.73
C HIS A 430 27.06 30.04 16.24
N LYS A 431 25.89 29.39 16.17
CA LYS A 431 24.61 29.93 16.63
C LYS A 431 24.20 29.32 17.97
N CYS A 432 23.47 30.09 18.76
CA CYS A 432 22.87 29.56 19.99
C CYS A 432 21.59 28.77 19.68
N ILE A 433 21.14 27.98 20.66
CA ILE A 433 19.95 27.11 20.49
C ILE A 433 18.66 27.91 20.22
N GLU A 434 18.56 29.14 20.73
CA GLU A 434 17.44 30.04 20.50
C GLU A 434 17.38 30.48 19.03
N GLU A 435 18.52 30.79 18.43
CA GLU A 435 18.62 31.17 17.02
C GLU A 435 18.27 30.00 16.12
N LEU A 436 18.72 28.80 16.44
CA LEU A 436 18.38 27.58 15.70
C LEU A 436 16.89 27.21 15.85
N SER A 437 16.32 27.40 17.04
CA SER A 437 14.88 27.20 17.27
C SER A 437 14.01 28.15 16.43
N ASN A 438 14.46 29.39 16.23
CA ASN A 438 13.79 30.33 15.32
C ASN A 438 13.81 29.88 13.86
N ILE A 439 14.84 29.11 13.45
CA ILE A 439 14.98 28.59 12.09
C ILE A 439 14.14 27.33 11.88
N TYR A 440 14.17 26.40 12.84
CA TYR A 440 13.61 25.06 12.69
C TYR A 440 12.24 24.88 13.36
N GLY A 441 11.81 25.82 14.19
CA GLY A 441 10.53 25.84 14.89
C GLY A 441 10.64 25.55 16.38
N ASP A 442 9.60 25.94 17.11
CA ASP A 442 9.53 25.78 18.57
C ASP A 442 9.49 24.31 18.98
N GLN A 443 10.32 24.01 20.00
CA GLN A 443 10.39 22.68 20.60
C GLN A 443 9.14 22.39 21.45
N ASP A 444 8.71 21.13 21.46
CA ASP A 444 7.57 20.66 22.25
C ASP A 444 7.77 19.20 22.71
N LYS A 445 6.71 18.54 23.12
CA LYS A 445 6.77 17.13 23.56
C LYS A 445 7.10 16.16 22.42
N LEU A 446 6.77 16.50 21.19
CA LEU A 446 6.99 15.67 20.00
C LEU A 446 8.25 16.03 19.23
N TYR A 447 8.81 17.22 19.44
CA TYR A 447 9.96 17.71 18.71
C TYR A 447 11.00 18.33 19.63
N ARG A 448 12.25 17.89 19.49
CA ARG A 448 13.41 18.50 20.14
C ARG A 448 14.58 18.65 19.17
N LEU A 449 15.31 19.73 19.38
CA LEU A 449 16.56 20.07 18.69
C LEU A 449 17.75 19.76 19.61
N PHE A 450 18.74 19.05 19.07
CA PHE A 450 19.96 18.67 19.75
C PHE A 450 21.15 19.18 18.95
N THR A 451 21.94 19.99 19.58
CA THR A 451 23.16 20.60 19.05
C THR A 451 24.16 20.83 20.17
N GLU A 452 25.44 21.06 19.82
CA GLU A 452 26.44 21.40 20.83
C GLU A 452 26.16 22.79 21.42
N SER A 453 26.24 22.89 22.73
CA SER A 453 25.98 24.15 23.44
C SER A 453 27.13 25.15 23.34
N ASP A 454 28.35 24.65 23.18
CA ASP A 454 29.56 25.47 22.98
C ASP A 454 29.64 25.88 21.49
N THR A 455 29.52 27.19 21.25
CA THR A 455 29.55 27.73 19.88
C THR A 455 30.93 27.66 19.22
N ASP A 456 31.99 27.40 19.98
CA ASP A 456 33.33 27.13 19.44
C ASP A 456 33.46 25.72 18.89
N LEU A 457 32.57 24.81 19.29
CA LEU A 457 32.45 23.42 18.77
C LEU A 457 31.37 23.36 17.67
N TYR A 458 31.56 24.13 16.62
CA TYR A 458 30.53 24.51 15.65
C TYR A 458 30.16 23.44 14.62
N THR A 459 30.97 22.38 14.47
CA THR A 459 30.64 21.21 13.59
C THR A 459 30.81 19.90 14.34
N LEU A 460 30.20 18.82 13.78
CA LEU A 460 30.35 17.48 14.32
C LEU A 460 31.82 17.07 14.49
N GLU A 461 32.68 17.36 13.51
CA GLU A 461 34.07 16.96 13.55
C GLU A 461 34.83 17.63 14.71
N VAL A 462 34.58 18.90 14.94
CA VAL A 462 35.19 19.66 16.07
C VAL A 462 34.70 19.12 17.40
N ALA A 463 33.40 18.93 17.55
CA ALA A 463 32.80 18.36 18.77
C ALA A 463 33.28 16.93 19.04
N PHE A 464 33.35 16.10 17.97
CA PHE A 464 33.76 14.70 18.06
C PHE A 464 35.23 14.54 18.46
N THR A 465 36.13 15.33 17.87
CA THR A 465 37.57 15.32 18.24
C THR A 465 37.77 15.82 19.67
N ARG A 466 37.01 16.83 20.09
CA ARG A 466 37.05 17.31 21.46
C ARG A 466 36.56 16.28 22.48
N ALA A 467 35.51 15.55 22.17
CA ALA A 467 34.98 14.46 23.02
C ALA A 467 36.01 13.32 23.20
N ASN A 468 36.91 13.13 22.23
CA ASN A 468 37.92 12.06 22.21
C ASN A 468 39.37 12.57 22.41
N LYS A 469 39.57 13.74 22.98
CA LYS A 469 40.91 14.37 23.16
C LYS A 469 41.92 13.48 23.90
N GLU A 470 41.44 12.62 24.83
CA GLU A 470 42.28 11.71 25.61
C GLU A 470 42.70 10.47 24.77
N TYR A 471 42.01 10.15 23.68
CA TYR A 471 42.22 9.00 22.80
C TYR A 471 42.64 9.39 21.39
N ILE A 472 43.30 10.53 21.25
CA ILE A 472 43.63 11.14 19.94
C ILE A 472 44.45 10.19 19.06
N GLU A 473 45.46 9.52 19.65
CA GLU A 473 46.30 8.55 18.92
C GLU A 473 45.47 7.39 18.38
N LEU A 474 44.54 6.87 19.18
CA LEU A 474 43.64 5.83 18.74
C LEU A 474 42.71 6.33 17.63
N LEU A 475 42.17 7.52 17.79
CA LEU A 475 41.30 8.16 16.81
C LEU A 475 42.01 8.37 15.47
N ILE A 476 43.27 8.86 15.50
CA ILE A 476 44.09 8.99 14.29
C ILE A 476 44.28 7.65 13.59
N ASN A 477 44.63 6.60 14.35
CA ASN A 477 44.82 5.27 13.79
C ASN A 477 43.55 4.68 13.16
N ILE A 478 42.37 5.03 13.70
CA ILE A 478 41.08 4.58 13.16
C ILE A 478 40.71 5.32 11.89
N VAL A 479 40.77 6.66 11.93
CA VAL A 479 40.19 7.51 10.89
C VAL A 479 41.11 7.81 9.73
N THR A 480 42.44 7.69 9.92
CA THR A 480 43.43 7.95 8.87
C THR A 480 44.63 7.03 8.97
N LEU A 481 45.20 6.67 7.84
CA LEU A 481 46.44 5.84 7.75
C LEU A 481 47.72 6.68 7.61
N ARG A 482 47.62 8.01 7.45
CA ARG A 482 48.77 8.86 7.02
C ARG A 482 48.64 10.31 7.52
N LEU A 483 48.42 10.53 8.81
CA LEU A 483 48.57 11.88 9.36
C LEU A 483 50.02 12.10 9.83
N HIS A 484 50.63 13.19 9.40
CA HIS A 484 52.02 13.50 9.78
C HIS A 484 52.09 14.23 11.14
N GLU A 485 51.03 14.96 11.51
CA GLU A 485 50.92 15.68 12.75
C GLU A 485 49.84 15.08 13.61
N HIS A 486 50.19 14.74 14.87
CA HIS A 486 49.29 14.11 15.84
C HIS A 486 48.69 15.16 16.79
N THR A 487 48.02 16.17 16.21
CA THR A 487 47.35 17.24 16.94
C THR A 487 45.83 17.19 16.75
N LEU A 488 45.09 17.80 17.70
CA LEU A 488 43.62 17.92 17.58
C LEU A 488 43.22 18.70 16.32
N GLU A 489 43.97 19.73 15.96
CA GLU A 489 43.69 20.55 14.79
C GLU A 489 43.90 19.76 13.50
N ALA A 490 45.01 19.06 13.36
CA ALA A 490 45.33 18.28 12.18
C ALA A 490 44.30 17.14 11.92
N ILE A 491 43.85 16.46 12.99
CA ILE A 491 42.82 15.43 12.82
C ILE A 491 41.44 16.02 12.51
N THR A 492 41.09 17.17 13.13
CA THR A 492 39.82 17.86 12.84
C THR A 492 39.77 18.32 11.39
N ASP A 493 40.85 18.92 10.90
CA ASP A 493 41.00 19.34 9.50
C ASP A 493 40.89 18.13 8.53
N TYR A 494 41.55 17.02 8.89
CA TYR A 494 41.45 15.81 8.11
C TYR A 494 39.99 15.30 8.06
N MET A 495 39.30 15.22 9.19
CA MET A 495 37.92 14.75 9.29
C MET A 495 36.96 15.67 8.53
N SER A 496 37.12 16.99 8.62
CA SER A 496 36.34 17.99 7.91
C SER A 496 36.46 17.86 6.37
N ASN A 497 37.68 17.55 5.91
CA ASN A 497 37.95 17.35 4.48
C ASN A 497 37.56 15.96 3.96
N ASN A 498 37.33 14.99 4.85
CA ASN A 498 37.02 13.59 4.52
C ASN A 498 35.76 13.07 5.23
N LYS A 499 34.74 13.90 5.34
CA LYS A 499 33.54 13.74 6.20
C LYS A 499 33.03 12.28 6.31
N SER A 500 32.43 11.71 5.28
CA SER A 500 31.86 10.36 5.37
C SER A 500 32.91 9.24 5.50
N THR A 501 34.14 9.47 5.03
CA THR A 501 35.19 8.44 5.03
C THR A 501 35.66 8.11 6.45
N TRP A 502 35.85 9.10 7.30
CA TRP A 502 36.28 8.85 8.68
C TRP A 502 35.19 8.18 9.51
N ALA A 503 33.94 8.58 9.34
CA ALA A 503 32.83 7.99 10.06
C ALA A 503 32.59 6.51 9.62
N TYR A 504 32.76 6.23 8.35
CA TYR A 504 32.73 4.85 7.84
C TYR A 504 33.84 3.98 8.46
N ARG A 505 35.08 4.47 8.53
CA ARG A 505 36.20 3.75 9.17
C ARG A 505 35.96 3.53 10.67
N LEU A 506 35.33 4.48 11.36
CA LEU A 506 34.95 4.31 12.74
C LEU A 506 33.98 3.13 12.93
N LEU A 507 32.99 3.00 12.04
CA LEU A 507 32.07 1.85 12.05
C LEU A 507 32.80 0.54 11.76
N GLU A 508 33.67 0.47 10.76
CA GLU A 508 34.48 -0.72 10.45
C GLU A 508 35.36 -1.13 11.65
N TYR A 509 35.99 -0.14 12.30
CA TYR A 509 36.76 -0.41 13.52
C TYR A 509 35.89 -0.98 14.64
N TYR A 510 34.72 -0.39 14.87
CA TYR A 510 33.78 -0.88 15.88
C TYR A 510 33.31 -2.31 15.56
N ASP A 511 32.96 -2.61 14.34
CA ASP A 511 32.52 -3.97 13.94
C ASP A 511 33.60 -5.03 14.21
N SER A 512 34.87 -4.64 14.10
CA SER A 512 36.02 -5.52 14.38
C SER A 512 36.39 -5.59 15.86
N ASN A 513 36.03 -4.59 16.68
CA ASN A 513 36.51 -4.39 18.05
C ASN A 513 35.39 -4.07 19.05
N LYS A 514 34.22 -4.69 18.90
CA LYS A 514 32.97 -4.33 19.63
C LYS A 514 33.13 -4.11 21.14
N GLU A 515 33.86 -4.99 21.84
CA GLU A 515 33.99 -4.95 23.30
C GLU A 515 35.09 -3.98 23.79
N SER A 516 36.02 -3.58 22.93
CA SER A 516 37.18 -2.76 23.28
C SER A 516 37.14 -1.33 22.72
N CYS A 517 36.12 -0.99 21.97
CA CYS A 517 36.01 0.34 21.36
C CYS A 517 35.63 1.41 22.40
N ILE A 518 36.63 2.25 22.77
CA ILE A 518 36.47 3.33 23.78
C ILE A 518 36.09 4.68 23.18
N ILE A 519 36.11 4.82 21.85
CA ILE A 519 35.76 6.09 21.18
C ILE A 519 34.30 6.45 21.53
N ASP A 520 34.09 7.70 21.87
CA ASP A 520 32.80 8.23 22.30
C ASP A 520 32.24 9.26 21.32
N VAL A 521 30.99 9.67 21.49
CA VAL A 521 30.34 10.71 20.68
C VAL A 521 30.05 11.95 21.52
N PRO A 522 29.87 13.14 20.90
CA PRO A 522 29.44 14.34 21.59
C PRO A 522 28.16 14.15 22.41
N GLN A 523 28.03 14.88 23.52
CA GLN A 523 26.95 14.69 24.49
C GLN A 523 25.57 14.94 23.88
N TYR A 524 25.41 15.91 23.00
CA TYR A 524 24.13 16.23 22.37
C TYR A 524 23.57 15.05 21.52
N ILE A 525 24.43 14.21 20.93
CA ILE A 525 24.02 13.00 20.22
C ILE A 525 23.49 11.95 21.20
N LYS A 526 24.17 11.78 22.35
CA LYS A 526 23.71 10.86 23.41
C LYS A 526 22.34 11.27 23.94
N ASP A 527 22.17 12.57 24.19
CA ASP A 527 20.93 13.14 24.70
C ASP A 527 19.79 12.96 23.68
N ALA A 528 20.06 13.16 22.40
CA ALA A 528 19.09 12.92 21.32
C ALA A 528 18.60 11.47 21.29
N ILE A 529 19.54 10.52 21.33
CA ILE A 529 19.23 9.09 21.31
C ILE A 529 18.48 8.66 22.58
N SER A 530 18.88 9.18 23.74
CA SER A 530 18.18 8.92 25.00
C SER A 530 16.76 9.45 24.97
N TRP A 531 16.58 10.71 24.57
CA TRP A 531 15.25 11.33 24.49
C TRP A 531 14.31 10.64 23.51
N ILE A 532 14.79 10.26 22.32
CA ILE A 532 13.93 9.59 21.32
C ILE A 532 13.48 8.21 21.80
N LYS A 533 14.25 7.53 22.65
CA LYS A 533 13.90 6.23 23.20
C LYS A 533 12.94 6.28 24.38
N GLU A 534 12.87 7.39 25.09
CA GLU A 534 11.85 7.59 26.13
C GLU A 534 10.45 7.39 25.52
N GLU A 535 9.52 6.78 26.27
CA GLU A 535 8.15 6.49 25.84
C GLU A 535 7.29 7.76 25.65
#